data_b86b60f173189b9655e9f653cf2a29c9
#
_entry.id   b86b60f173189b9655e9f653cf2a29c9
#
_cell.length_a   1.000
_cell.length_b   1.000
_cell.length_c   1.000
_cell.angle_alpha   90.00
_cell.angle_beta   90.00
_cell.angle_gamma   90.00
#
_symmetry.space_group_name_H-M   'P 1'
#
loop_
_entity.id
_entity.type
_entity.pdbx_description
1 polymer ?
#
loop_
_entity_poly.entity_id
_entity_poly.type
_entity_poly.pdbx_seq_one_letter_code
_entity_poly.pdbx_strand_id
1 'polypeptide(L)'
;MSEPTPHRHHAIDYVEFTVTDLAEAKRFYADAFGWQFTDYGPDYAGIRSPHGDSAPEVGGLRVDQEVRAGGPLVLLYSADLDRSVRAVTEAGGQVVNGPYGFPGGRRFHFTDPSGNELGVWAER
;
A
#
# COMPACT_ATOMS: atom_id res chain seq x y z
N MET A 1 -1.70 23.48 -24.03
CA MET A 1 -0.80 23.43 -22.87
C MET A 1 -0.63 21.98 -22.44
N SER A 2 0.58 21.56 -22.35
CA SER A 2 0.86 20.19 -21.90
C SER A 2 0.68 20.10 -20.40
N GLU A 3 0.18 18.96 -19.95
CA GLU A 3 0.08 18.70 -18.52
C GLU A 3 1.47 18.50 -17.93
N PRO A 4 1.69 18.89 -16.66
CA PRO A 4 2.95 18.61 -16.01
C PRO A 4 3.15 17.11 -15.95
N THR A 5 4.35 16.65 -16.27
CA THR A 5 4.65 15.24 -16.08
C THR A 5 4.67 14.95 -14.58
N PRO A 6 4.10 13.81 -14.15
CA PRO A 6 4.21 13.41 -12.75
C PRO A 6 5.62 12.92 -12.40
N HIS A 7 6.47 12.71 -13.40
CA HIS A 7 7.80 12.15 -13.20
C HIS A 7 8.81 13.26 -12.95
N ARG A 8 9.63 13.08 -11.92
CA ARG A 8 10.67 14.05 -11.57
C ARG A 8 12.02 13.33 -11.57
N HIS A 9 13.00 13.99 -12.16
CA HIS A 9 14.34 13.41 -12.27
C HIS A 9 14.86 12.96 -10.90
N HIS A 10 15.28 11.71 -10.79
CA HIS A 10 15.84 11.08 -9.58
C HIS A 10 14.89 10.94 -8.38
N ALA A 11 13.64 11.34 -8.50
CA ALA A 11 12.64 11.14 -7.44
C ALA A 11 12.15 9.69 -7.42
N ILE A 12 11.62 9.27 -6.29
CA ILE A 12 10.94 7.97 -6.21
C ILE A 12 9.68 8.08 -7.06
N ASP A 13 9.54 7.21 -8.06
CA ASP A 13 8.49 7.29 -9.06
C ASP A 13 7.45 6.19 -8.93
N TYR A 14 7.87 5.01 -8.48
CA TYR A 14 7.03 3.83 -8.57
C TYR A 14 7.47 2.83 -7.52
N VAL A 15 6.53 2.22 -6.80
CA VAL A 15 6.84 1.18 -5.81
C VAL A 15 6.15 -0.10 -6.23
N GLU A 16 6.91 -1.16 -6.41
CA GLU A 16 6.35 -2.44 -6.82
C GLU A 16 6.41 -3.43 -5.66
N PHE A 17 5.27 -4.07 -5.40
CA PHE A 17 5.16 -5.11 -4.38
C PHE A 17 5.04 -6.46 -5.06
N THR A 18 5.68 -7.46 -4.48
CA THR A 18 5.48 -8.85 -4.88
C THR A 18 4.35 -9.44 -4.06
N VAL A 19 3.41 -10.12 -4.72
CA VAL A 19 2.28 -10.77 -4.05
C VAL A 19 2.17 -12.20 -4.56
N THR A 20 1.52 -13.06 -3.78
CA THR A 20 1.37 -14.47 -4.15
C THR A 20 0.01 -14.76 -4.78
N ASP A 21 -0.96 -13.88 -4.57
CA ASP A 21 -2.31 -14.02 -5.11
C ASP A 21 -2.82 -12.64 -5.46
N LEU A 22 -2.93 -12.34 -6.77
CA LEU A 22 -3.27 -11.00 -7.23
C LEU A 22 -4.68 -10.58 -6.82
N ALA A 23 -5.66 -11.47 -6.96
CA ALA A 23 -7.04 -11.15 -6.62
C ALA A 23 -7.19 -10.86 -5.13
N GLU A 24 -6.56 -11.67 -4.29
CA GLU A 24 -6.58 -11.47 -2.85
C GLU A 24 -5.89 -10.16 -2.44
N ALA A 25 -4.75 -9.86 -3.05
CA ALA A 25 -4.01 -8.64 -2.75
C ALA A 25 -4.81 -7.40 -3.14
N LYS A 26 -5.42 -7.40 -4.34
CA LYS A 26 -6.26 -6.28 -4.79
C LYS A 26 -7.43 -6.07 -3.83
N ARG A 27 -8.10 -7.16 -3.43
CA ARG A 27 -9.23 -7.06 -2.51
C ARG A 27 -8.79 -6.50 -1.16
N PHE A 28 -7.67 -6.99 -0.62
CA PHE A 28 -7.15 -6.50 0.65
C PHE A 28 -6.90 -4.99 0.61
N TYR A 29 -6.14 -4.52 -0.38
CA TYR A 29 -5.76 -3.11 -0.43
C TYR A 29 -6.94 -2.20 -0.80
N ALA A 30 -7.89 -2.70 -1.59
CA ALA A 30 -9.12 -1.94 -1.85
C ALA A 30 -9.96 -1.82 -0.59
N ASP A 31 -10.13 -2.91 0.15
CA ASP A 31 -10.97 -2.92 1.35
C ASP A 31 -10.33 -2.13 2.50
N ALA A 32 -9.03 -2.29 2.70
CA ALA A 32 -8.36 -1.63 3.83
C ALA A 32 -8.11 -0.14 3.56
N PHE A 33 -7.72 0.22 2.33
CA PHE A 33 -7.21 1.57 2.05
C PHE A 33 -7.88 2.27 0.87
N GLY A 34 -8.79 1.63 0.19
CA GLY A 34 -9.47 2.24 -0.95
C GLY A 34 -8.62 2.37 -2.20
N TRP A 35 -7.54 1.62 -2.31
CA TRP A 35 -6.70 1.66 -3.51
C TRP A 35 -7.49 1.19 -4.73
N GLN A 36 -7.20 1.78 -5.86
CA GLN A 36 -7.77 1.39 -7.15
C GLN A 36 -6.67 0.78 -8.01
N PHE A 37 -7.08 -0.04 -8.97
CA PHE A 37 -6.10 -0.79 -9.75
C PHE A 37 -6.42 -0.71 -11.23
N THR A 38 -5.36 -0.78 -12.04
CA THR A 38 -5.44 -0.97 -13.47
C THR A 38 -4.92 -2.37 -13.76
N ASP A 39 -5.75 -3.22 -14.37
CA ASP A 39 -5.37 -4.61 -14.64
C ASP A 39 -4.54 -4.70 -15.90
N TYR A 40 -3.41 -5.40 -15.81
CA TYR A 40 -2.51 -5.67 -16.93
C TYR A 40 -2.35 -7.17 -17.15
N GLY A 41 -3.42 -7.92 -16.97
CA GLY A 41 -3.40 -9.37 -17.12
C GLY A 41 -3.41 -10.09 -15.79
N PRO A 42 -3.21 -11.41 -15.78
CA PRO A 42 -3.36 -12.21 -14.57
C PRO A 42 -2.22 -12.06 -13.56
N ASP A 43 -1.08 -11.51 -13.98
CA ASP A 43 0.13 -11.51 -13.16
C ASP A 43 0.55 -10.12 -12.69
N TYR A 44 -0.18 -9.07 -13.07
CA TYR A 44 0.21 -7.71 -12.73
C TYR A 44 -0.98 -6.77 -12.67
N ALA A 45 -0.99 -5.89 -11.69
CA ALA A 45 -1.94 -4.79 -11.60
C ALA A 45 -1.21 -3.53 -11.18
N GLY A 46 -1.50 -2.41 -11.83
CA GLY A 46 -0.98 -1.11 -11.43
C GLY A 46 -1.81 -0.57 -10.27
N ILE A 47 -1.17 0.17 -9.37
CA ILE A 47 -1.79 0.76 -8.18
C ILE A 47 -2.05 2.23 -8.43
N ARG A 48 -3.29 2.66 -8.22
CA ARG A 48 -3.66 4.08 -8.21
C ARG A 48 -4.14 4.44 -6.82
N SER A 49 -3.77 5.63 -6.36
CA SER A 49 -4.19 6.09 -5.04
C SER A 49 -5.71 6.35 -5.03
N PRO A 50 -6.34 6.42 -3.83
CA PRO A 50 -7.80 6.50 -3.71
C PRO A 50 -8.36 7.89 -3.96
N HIS A 51 -7.87 8.61 -4.97
CA HIS A 51 -8.30 9.97 -5.27
C HIS A 51 -9.02 10.08 -6.61
N GLY A 52 -9.68 9.00 -7.03
CA GLY A 52 -10.49 9.01 -8.24
C GLY A 52 -9.77 8.48 -9.46
N ASP A 53 -10.51 8.47 -10.58
CA ASP A 53 -10.06 7.80 -11.79
C ASP A 53 -8.88 8.47 -12.46
N SER A 54 -8.64 9.75 -12.16
CA SER A 54 -7.54 10.50 -12.75
C SER A 54 -6.26 10.44 -11.95
N ALA A 55 -6.25 9.72 -10.82
CA ALA A 55 -5.05 9.59 -10.01
C ALA A 55 -3.97 8.85 -10.79
N PRO A 56 -2.71 9.29 -10.71
CA PRO A 56 -1.63 8.60 -11.41
C PRO A 56 -1.37 7.21 -10.84
N GLU A 57 -0.80 6.36 -11.65
CA GLU A 57 -0.34 5.06 -11.19
C GLU A 57 0.96 5.26 -10.42
N VAL A 58 0.99 4.80 -9.18
CA VAL A 58 2.10 5.06 -8.26
C VAL A 58 2.88 3.80 -7.91
N GLY A 59 2.42 2.64 -8.35
CA GLY A 59 3.09 1.38 -8.08
C GLY A 59 2.39 0.23 -8.76
N GLY A 60 2.79 -0.97 -8.38
CA GLY A 60 2.22 -2.18 -8.96
C GLY A 60 2.28 -3.35 -8.01
N LEU A 61 1.44 -4.33 -8.28
CA LEU A 61 1.43 -5.64 -7.63
C LEU A 61 1.88 -6.66 -8.69
N ARG A 62 2.97 -7.36 -8.42
CA ARG A 62 3.53 -8.38 -9.32
C ARG A 62 3.42 -9.74 -8.65
N VAL A 63 2.87 -10.71 -9.35
CA VAL A 63 2.73 -12.07 -8.83
C VAL A 63 4.06 -12.82 -8.88
N ASP A 64 4.39 -13.49 -7.80
CA ASP A 64 5.52 -14.42 -7.74
C ASP A 64 5.15 -15.55 -6.77
N GLN A 65 6.00 -16.56 -6.71
CA GLN A 65 5.73 -17.74 -5.89
C GLN A 65 5.93 -17.47 -4.41
N GLU A 66 6.80 -16.53 -4.05
CA GLU A 66 7.03 -16.20 -2.64
C GLU A 66 7.34 -14.73 -2.46
N VAL A 67 7.11 -14.24 -1.24
CA VAL A 67 7.42 -12.87 -0.84
C VAL A 67 8.48 -12.92 0.24
N ARG A 68 9.50 -12.09 0.08
CA ARG A 68 10.55 -11.93 1.09
C ARG A 68 10.38 -10.57 1.75
N ALA A 69 10.10 -10.60 3.05
CA ALA A 69 10.04 -9.38 3.86
C ALA A 69 11.46 -8.87 4.12
N GLY A 70 11.58 -7.59 4.50
CA GLY A 70 12.84 -7.02 4.91
C GLY A 70 13.43 -5.99 3.97
N GLY A 71 12.70 -5.59 2.94
CA GLY A 71 13.07 -4.45 2.10
C GLY A 71 12.75 -3.12 2.79
N PRO A 72 12.77 -2.01 2.03
CA PRO A 72 12.36 -0.72 2.58
C PRO A 72 10.95 -0.77 3.15
N LEU A 73 10.72 -0.07 4.25
CA LEU A 73 9.38 0.01 4.83
C LEU A 73 8.61 1.13 4.14
N VAL A 74 7.49 0.78 3.53
CA VAL A 74 6.60 1.76 2.91
C VAL A 74 5.58 2.18 3.94
N LEU A 75 5.46 3.49 4.17
CA LEU A 75 4.52 4.04 5.14
C LEU A 75 3.38 4.74 4.42
N LEU A 76 2.16 4.36 4.76
CA LEU A 76 0.97 5.04 4.31
C LEU A 76 0.56 6.06 5.36
N TYR A 77 -0.09 7.15 4.94
CA TYR A 77 -0.62 8.14 5.88
C TYR A 77 -2.07 7.82 6.20
N SER A 78 -2.47 8.01 7.46
CA SER A 78 -3.85 7.88 7.90
C SER A 78 -4.26 9.13 8.67
N ALA A 79 -5.47 9.60 8.45
CA ALA A 79 -6.04 10.67 9.25
C ALA A 79 -6.59 10.16 10.59
N ASP A 80 -6.77 8.83 10.73
CA ASP A 80 -7.31 8.21 11.93
C ASP A 80 -6.66 6.84 12.08
N LEU A 81 -5.62 6.77 12.90
CA LEU A 81 -4.80 5.56 13.00
C LEU A 81 -5.60 4.35 13.53
N ASP A 82 -6.42 4.58 14.55
CA ASP A 82 -7.19 3.49 15.15
C ASP A 82 -8.17 2.88 14.16
N ARG A 83 -8.76 3.72 13.32
CA ARG A 83 -9.64 3.23 12.25
C ARG A 83 -8.87 2.41 11.24
N SER A 84 -7.65 2.82 10.90
CA SER A 84 -6.80 2.06 9.97
C SER A 84 -6.40 0.71 10.54
N VAL A 85 -6.13 0.63 11.85
CA VAL A 85 -5.86 -0.65 12.51
C VAL A 85 -7.04 -1.61 12.30
N ARG A 86 -8.26 -1.14 12.53
CA ARG A 86 -9.45 -1.96 12.36
C ARG A 86 -9.64 -2.37 10.89
N ALA A 87 -9.43 -1.44 9.97
CA ALA A 87 -9.60 -1.72 8.55
C ALA A 87 -8.62 -2.79 8.06
N VAL A 88 -7.37 -2.72 8.48
CA VAL A 88 -6.37 -3.72 8.13
C VAL A 88 -6.77 -5.10 8.65
N THR A 89 -7.18 -5.17 9.91
CA THR A 89 -7.56 -6.44 10.53
C THR A 89 -8.79 -7.03 9.86
N GLU A 90 -9.80 -6.21 9.60
CA GLU A 90 -11.04 -6.67 8.97
C GLU A 90 -10.82 -7.11 7.52
N ALA A 91 -9.85 -6.51 6.83
CA ALA A 91 -9.55 -6.85 5.44
C ALA A 91 -8.65 -8.08 5.31
N GLY A 92 -8.15 -8.63 6.41
CA GLY A 92 -7.34 -9.86 6.39
C GLY A 92 -5.86 -9.65 6.58
N GLY A 93 -5.42 -8.44 6.91
CA GLY A 93 -4.04 -8.17 7.29
C GLY A 93 -3.81 -8.47 8.76
N GLN A 94 -2.57 -8.44 9.16
CA GLN A 94 -2.18 -8.72 10.54
C GLN A 94 -1.29 -7.60 11.07
N VAL A 95 -1.69 -7.01 12.20
CA VAL A 95 -0.85 -6.01 12.86
C VAL A 95 0.29 -6.74 13.55
N VAL A 96 1.53 -6.36 13.21
CA VAL A 96 2.72 -7.04 13.71
C VAL A 96 3.55 -6.17 14.64
N ASN A 97 3.29 -4.86 14.69
CA ASN A 97 4.02 -3.95 15.57
C ASN A 97 3.16 -2.71 15.84
N GLY A 98 3.03 -2.35 17.11
CA GLY A 98 2.31 -1.14 17.49
C GLY A 98 0.81 -1.31 17.65
N PRO A 99 0.04 -0.21 17.69
CA PRO A 99 0.46 1.18 17.52
C PRO A 99 1.46 1.66 18.56
N TYR A 100 2.39 2.51 18.15
CA TYR A 100 3.36 3.10 19.05
C TYR A 100 3.63 4.57 18.68
N GLY A 101 4.09 5.36 19.65
CA GLY A 101 4.42 6.76 19.41
C GLY A 101 5.83 6.95 18.88
N PHE A 102 6.00 8.00 18.08
CA PHE A 102 7.30 8.48 17.65
C PHE A 102 7.23 10.00 17.57
N PRO A 103 8.36 10.70 17.35
CA PRO A 103 8.33 12.17 17.43
C PRO A 103 7.34 12.87 16.48
N GLY A 104 6.97 12.26 15.36
CA GLY A 104 6.01 12.86 14.42
C GLY A 104 4.56 12.45 14.64
N GLY A 105 4.27 11.52 15.55
CA GLY A 105 2.92 11.03 15.75
C GLY A 105 2.87 9.61 16.28
N ARG A 106 2.03 8.79 15.68
CA ARG A 106 1.89 7.37 16.02
C ARG A 106 1.90 6.54 14.75
N ARG A 107 2.32 5.29 14.85
CA ARG A 107 2.28 4.38 13.70
C ARG A 107 2.12 2.94 14.14
N PHE A 108 1.74 2.10 13.19
CA PHE A 108 1.75 0.65 13.37
C PHE A 108 2.27 -0.01 12.08
N HIS A 109 2.69 -1.26 12.22
CA HIS A 109 3.12 -2.06 11.08
C HIS A 109 2.18 -3.24 10.91
N PHE A 110 1.95 -3.64 9.68
CA PHE A 110 1.10 -4.79 9.38
C PHE A 110 1.72 -5.62 8.28
N THR A 111 1.29 -6.88 8.20
CA THR A 111 1.58 -7.70 7.03
C THR A 111 0.32 -7.85 6.19
N ASP A 112 0.50 -7.78 4.88
CA ASP A 112 -0.58 -8.06 3.95
C ASP A 112 -0.77 -9.58 3.80
N PRO A 113 -1.81 -10.06 3.08
CA PRO A 113 -2.03 -11.51 2.93
C PRO A 113 -0.89 -12.26 2.26
N SER A 114 -0.02 -11.60 1.52
CA SER A 114 1.15 -12.21 0.89
C SER A 114 2.38 -12.24 1.79
N GLY A 115 2.35 -11.48 2.89
CA GLY A 115 3.48 -11.40 3.81
C GLY A 115 4.34 -10.16 3.67
N ASN A 116 3.96 -9.19 2.84
CA ASN A 116 4.66 -7.91 2.80
C ASN A 116 4.41 -7.12 4.08
N GLU A 117 5.44 -6.50 4.62
CA GLU A 117 5.28 -5.64 5.78
C GLU A 117 5.28 -4.18 5.35
N LEU A 118 4.23 -3.47 5.72
CA LEU A 118 4.09 -2.02 5.51
C LEU A 118 3.77 -1.37 6.85
N GLY A 119 3.87 -0.06 6.89
CA GLY A 119 3.43 0.70 8.05
C GLY A 119 2.38 1.73 7.69
N VAL A 120 1.68 2.19 8.71
CA VAL A 120 0.72 3.30 8.60
C VAL A 120 1.05 4.27 9.71
N TRP A 121 1.09 5.56 9.40
CA TRP A 121 1.36 6.58 10.41
C TRP A 121 0.27 7.64 10.39
N ALA A 122 0.12 8.30 11.53
CA ALA A 122 -0.80 9.41 11.70
C ALA A 122 -0.11 10.45 12.58
N GLU A 123 -0.57 11.69 12.49
CA GLU A 123 0.00 12.75 13.30
C GLU A 123 -0.34 12.60 14.79
N ARG A 124 -1.37 11.82 15.09
CA ARG A 124 -1.76 11.52 16.47
C ARG A 124 -2.66 10.28 16.57
#